data_a319709b65791b8406688fc6276709ab
#
_entry.id   a319709b65791b8406688fc6276709ab
#
_cell.length_a   1.000
_cell.length_b   1.000
_cell.length_c   1.000
_cell.angle_alpha   90.00
_cell.angle_beta   90.00
_cell.angle_gamma   90.00
#
_symmetry.space_group_name_H-M   'P 1'
#
loop_
_entity.id
_entity.type
_entity.pdbx_description
1 polymer ?
#
loop_
_entity_poly.entity_id
_entity_poly.type
_entity_poly.pdbx_seq_one_letter_code
_entity_poly.pdbx_strand_id
1 'polypeptide(L)'
;MKSKTVFVSILFIFITIKSASANFFKNITDLIDNNYESLRYGISVADVDNNGTYEFIVAGFGSENLALSYKNNKLINIINDTKFADKRSFTIGVAACDIDSDGYEEIYFLNTDTYSGEKKYSDRLIDLKNTKFFDLFEQKKNQLDLNFTAGRSVVCVDRNGNGKYGIYVANYGGPTRFYEKFKGKIKDRAAEFGLDKITGGRSVVAGHILSNNIDIFAANERGVNFLYKNVDGVFYDVASGYNVLDPYENGRGTALSDILYRGQLDIVSGNWDGEHRIFIKKENSFKDLSLIHI
;
A
#
# COMPACT_ATOMS: atom_id res chain seq x y z
N MET A 1 49.97 47.43 -54.73
CA MET A 1 48.74 46.76 -54.17
C MET A 1 49.10 46.18 -52.84
N LYS A 2 48.59 46.75 -51.75
CA LYS A 2 48.78 46.23 -50.36
C LYS A 2 47.61 45.42 -50.01
N SER A 3 47.76 44.09 -49.79
CA SER A 3 46.76 43.17 -49.29
C SER A 3 46.51 43.48 -47.81
N LYS A 4 45.29 43.78 -47.47
CA LYS A 4 44.84 43.87 -46.05
C LYS A 4 44.31 42.50 -45.62
N THR A 5 45.06 41.83 -44.77
CA THR A 5 44.60 40.62 -44.10
C THR A 5 43.63 40.99 -42.93
N VAL A 6 42.39 40.59 -43.06
CA VAL A 6 41.41 40.79 -42.00
C VAL A 6 41.44 39.55 -41.06
N PHE A 7 41.88 39.75 -39.83
CA PHE A 7 41.81 38.75 -38.80
C PHE A 7 40.34 38.74 -38.20
N VAL A 8 39.60 37.65 -38.39
CA VAL A 8 38.35 37.43 -37.74
C VAL A 8 38.63 36.66 -36.44
N SER A 9 38.50 37.32 -35.30
CA SER A 9 38.60 36.68 -34.00
C SER A 9 37.24 36.07 -33.66
N ILE A 10 37.15 34.73 -33.67
CA ILE A 10 35.97 34.00 -33.19
C ILE A 10 36.07 33.88 -31.66
N LEU A 11 35.22 34.61 -30.95
CA LEU A 11 35.09 34.56 -29.51
C LEU A 11 34.20 33.33 -29.14
N PHE A 12 34.78 32.24 -28.65
CA PHE A 12 34.04 31.12 -28.09
C PHE A 12 33.55 31.48 -26.68
N ILE A 13 32.27 31.77 -26.56
CA ILE A 13 31.62 31.89 -25.25
C ILE A 13 31.29 30.47 -24.77
N PHE A 14 32.06 29.95 -23.82
CA PHE A 14 31.73 28.75 -23.09
C PHE A 14 30.61 29.10 -22.06
N ILE A 15 29.36 28.82 -22.44
CA ILE A 15 28.27 28.83 -21.48
C ILE A 15 28.37 27.53 -20.65
N THR A 16 28.93 27.61 -19.46
CA THR A 16 28.84 26.51 -18.50
C THR A 16 27.40 26.44 -18.03
N ILE A 17 26.60 25.54 -18.60
CA ILE A 17 25.32 25.17 -18.07
C ILE A 17 25.59 24.40 -16.76
N LYS A 18 25.49 25.09 -15.64
CA LYS A 18 25.37 24.40 -14.36
C LYS A 18 24.03 23.67 -14.41
N SER A 19 24.04 22.36 -14.59
CA SER A 19 22.85 21.54 -14.31
C SER A 19 22.51 21.75 -12.85
N ALA A 20 21.46 22.53 -12.58
CA ALA A 20 20.85 22.56 -11.28
C ALA A 20 20.22 21.19 -11.07
N SER A 21 20.88 20.29 -10.35
CA SER A 21 20.22 19.11 -9.81
C SER A 21 19.23 19.63 -8.77
N ALA A 22 17.98 19.78 -9.17
CA ALA A 22 16.91 20.03 -8.20
C ALA A 22 16.78 18.76 -7.36
N ASN A 23 17.29 18.77 -6.14
CA ASN A 23 16.99 17.75 -5.16
C ASN A 23 15.51 17.92 -4.74
N PHE A 24 14.61 17.25 -5.44
CA PHE A 24 13.18 17.26 -5.11
C PHE A 24 12.90 16.61 -3.75
N PHE A 25 13.80 15.77 -3.25
CA PHE A 25 13.66 15.07 -1.98
C PHE A 25 14.88 15.35 -1.09
N LYS A 26 14.61 15.58 0.18
CA LYS A 26 15.63 15.72 1.21
C LYS A 26 15.53 14.52 2.16
N ASN A 27 16.65 13.86 2.45
CA ASN A 27 16.71 12.88 3.52
C ASN A 27 16.54 13.61 4.87
N ILE A 28 15.53 13.21 5.64
CA ILE A 28 15.20 13.74 6.96
C ILE A 28 15.28 12.66 8.05
N THR A 29 16.00 11.59 7.83
CA THR A 29 16.18 10.48 8.79
C THR A 29 16.65 10.96 10.16
N ASP A 30 17.45 12.02 10.20
CA ASP A 30 17.95 12.64 11.44
C ASP A 30 16.84 13.27 12.31
N LEU A 31 15.64 13.47 11.76
CA LEU A 31 14.49 13.95 12.50
C LEU A 31 13.80 12.85 13.33
N ILE A 32 14.07 11.58 13.03
CA ILE A 32 13.47 10.44 13.76
C ILE A 32 14.20 10.27 15.07
N ASP A 33 13.50 10.50 16.17
CA ASP A 33 14.07 10.30 17.50
C ASP A 33 14.26 8.81 17.80
N ASN A 34 15.42 8.44 18.36
CA ASN A 34 15.77 7.04 18.67
C ASN A 34 15.64 6.07 17.48
N ASN A 35 16.08 6.51 16.30
CA ASN A 35 16.05 5.69 15.09
C ASN A 35 17.14 4.62 15.11
N TYR A 36 16.81 3.44 15.63
CA TYR A 36 17.69 2.27 15.60
C TYR A 36 17.45 1.42 14.34
N GLU A 37 18.47 0.73 13.92
CA GLU A 37 18.41 -0.16 12.77
C GLU A 37 17.41 -1.31 13.00
N SER A 38 16.42 -1.44 12.13
CA SER A 38 15.37 -2.46 12.23
C SER A 38 14.68 -2.68 10.88
N LEU A 39 14.08 -3.85 10.69
CA LEU A 39 13.30 -4.15 9.49
C LEU A 39 11.91 -3.54 9.62
N ARG A 40 11.51 -2.76 8.59
CA ARG A 40 10.21 -2.10 8.53
C ARG A 40 9.69 -2.13 7.10
N TYR A 41 8.51 -2.70 6.89
CA TYR A 41 8.00 -2.96 5.54
C TYR A 41 6.71 -2.20 5.21
N GLY A 42 5.89 -1.91 6.19
CA GLY A 42 4.61 -1.25 5.99
C GLY A 42 4.56 0.13 6.65
N ILE A 43 3.88 1.06 5.99
CA ILE A 43 3.58 2.39 6.52
C ILE A 43 2.15 2.79 6.15
N SER A 44 1.46 3.45 7.08
CA SER A 44 0.17 4.11 6.88
C SER A 44 0.16 5.45 7.61
N VAL A 45 -0.91 6.19 7.48
CA VAL A 45 -1.17 7.40 8.28
C VAL A 45 -2.53 7.28 8.95
N ALA A 46 -2.63 7.72 10.19
CA ALA A 46 -3.87 7.77 10.96
C ALA A 46 -3.75 8.80 12.09
N ASP A 47 -4.87 9.36 12.53
CA ASP A 47 -4.96 10.16 13.76
C ASP A 47 -5.14 9.21 14.95
N VAL A 48 -4.01 8.62 15.42
CA VAL A 48 -4.06 7.52 16.41
C VAL A 48 -4.41 7.95 17.82
N ASP A 49 -4.32 9.23 18.15
CA ASP A 49 -4.67 9.77 19.47
C ASP A 49 -5.90 10.69 19.43
N ASN A 50 -6.56 10.77 18.28
CA ASN A 50 -7.77 11.55 18.01
C ASN A 50 -7.62 13.03 18.34
N ASN A 51 -6.46 13.60 18.03
CA ASN A 51 -6.15 15.01 18.28
C ASN A 51 -6.32 15.92 17.06
N GLY A 52 -6.70 15.37 15.91
CA GLY A 52 -6.87 16.05 14.62
C GLY A 52 -5.57 16.19 13.81
N THR A 53 -4.48 15.54 14.22
CA THR A 53 -3.21 15.47 13.47
C THR A 53 -2.85 14.04 13.17
N TYR A 54 -2.32 13.80 11.96
CA TYR A 54 -1.98 12.46 11.52
C TYR A 54 -0.57 12.05 11.94
N GLU A 55 -0.43 10.81 12.39
CA GLU A 55 0.83 10.15 12.65
C GLU A 55 1.20 9.18 11.51
N PHE A 56 2.51 8.92 11.38
CA PHE A 56 3.01 7.83 10.56
C PHE A 56 2.99 6.53 11.38
N ILE A 57 2.18 5.58 10.94
CA ILE A 57 2.12 4.24 11.53
C ILE A 57 3.11 3.36 10.81
N VAL A 58 4.12 2.86 11.51
CA VAL A 58 5.23 2.12 10.92
C VAL A 58 5.23 0.69 11.46
N ALA A 59 5.07 -0.28 10.56
CA ALA A 59 5.09 -1.70 10.90
C ALA A 59 6.48 -2.16 11.32
N GLY A 60 6.57 -2.92 12.42
CA GLY A 60 7.80 -3.48 12.96
C GLY A 60 7.92 -4.98 12.67
N PHE A 61 8.90 -5.40 11.87
CA PHE A 61 9.17 -6.80 11.60
C PHE A 61 10.19 -7.33 12.61
N GLY A 62 9.72 -8.06 13.62
CA GLY A 62 10.54 -8.48 14.77
C GLY A 62 10.96 -7.34 15.71
N SER A 63 10.32 -6.20 15.56
CA SER A 63 10.48 -5.00 16.39
C SER A 63 9.10 -4.39 16.67
N GLU A 64 9.07 -3.33 17.47
CA GLU A 64 7.81 -2.64 17.80
C GLU A 64 7.22 -1.91 16.60
N ASN A 65 5.89 -1.95 16.44
CA ASN A 65 5.17 -1.00 15.62
C ASN A 65 5.28 0.39 16.25
N LEU A 66 5.39 1.44 15.43
CA LEU A 66 5.52 2.82 15.90
C LEU A 66 4.37 3.67 15.38
N ALA A 67 3.99 4.68 16.18
CA ALA A 67 3.22 5.82 15.70
C ALA A 67 4.07 7.08 15.88
N LEU A 68 4.56 7.62 14.76
CA LEU A 68 5.48 8.75 14.75
C LEU A 68 4.72 10.04 14.51
N SER A 69 4.66 10.89 15.53
CA SER A 69 4.10 12.23 15.46
C SER A 69 5.20 13.26 15.21
N TYR A 70 4.94 14.26 14.35
CA TYR A 70 5.87 15.35 14.11
C TYR A 70 5.67 16.44 15.16
N LYS A 71 6.60 16.53 16.11
CA LYS A 71 6.58 17.50 17.23
C LYS A 71 7.97 18.14 17.39
N ASN A 72 8.03 19.45 17.53
CA ASN A 72 9.29 20.18 17.79
C ASN A 72 10.41 19.87 16.78
N ASN A 73 10.09 19.83 15.49
CA ASN A 73 11.01 19.46 14.40
C ASN A 73 11.60 18.04 14.52
N LYS A 74 10.91 17.12 15.18
CA LYS A 74 11.27 15.73 15.29
C LYS A 74 10.08 14.80 15.03
N LEU A 75 10.35 13.58 14.58
CA LEU A 75 9.40 12.47 14.54
C LEU A 75 9.60 11.64 15.81
N ILE A 76 8.61 11.64 16.68
CA ILE A 76 8.67 11.02 18.01
C ILE A 76 7.62 9.93 18.08
N ASN A 77 7.99 8.73 18.53
CA ASN A 77 7.01 7.68 18.80
C ASN A 77 6.17 8.10 20.03
N ILE A 78 4.85 8.23 19.80
CA ILE A 78 3.91 8.68 20.84
C ILE A 78 3.18 7.52 21.54
N ILE A 79 3.37 6.29 21.08
CA ILE A 79 2.66 5.13 21.63
C ILE A 79 3.59 4.31 22.51
N ASN A 80 3.11 4.02 23.71
CA ASN A 80 3.75 3.09 24.65
C ASN A 80 2.70 2.06 25.12
N ASP A 81 2.01 1.43 24.17
CA ASP A 81 1.02 0.38 24.44
C ASP A 81 1.48 -0.94 23.83
N THR A 82 1.40 -2.02 24.59
CA THR A 82 1.94 -3.32 24.19
C THR A 82 1.11 -4.00 23.11
N LYS A 83 -0.19 -3.71 23.00
CA LYS A 83 -1.06 -4.26 21.95
C LYS A 83 -0.76 -3.60 20.62
N PHE A 84 -0.56 -2.28 20.63
CA PHE A 84 -0.17 -1.53 19.45
C PHE A 84 1.25 -1.90 19.01
N ALA A 85 2.20 -1.90 19.93
CA ALA A 85 3.61 -2.20 19.65
C ALA A 85 3.84 -3.60 19.07
N ASP A 86 3.10 -4.58 19.53
CA ASP A 86 3.02 -5.98 19.05
C ASP A 86 4.35 -6.61 18.58
N LYS A 87 5.40 -6.40 19.35
CA LYS A 87 6.80 -6.73 19.02
C LYS A 87 7.06 -8.16 18.56
N ARG A 88 6.16 -9.10 18.91
CA ARG A 88 6.36 -10.54 18.67
C ARG A 88 5.73 -11.05 17.38
N SER A 89 4.90 -10.25 16.72
CA SER A 89 4.01 -10.74 15.67
C SER A 89 4.52 -10.54 14.25
N PHE A 90 5.68 -9.91 14.06
CA PHE A 90 6.33 -9.69 12.76
C PHE A 90 5.40 -8.96 11.77
N THR A 91 5.01 -7.75 12.10
CA THR A 91 4.11 -6.95 11.26
C THR A 91 4.79 -6.58 9.95
N ILE A 92 4.16 -6.90 8.81
CA ILE A 92 4.69 -6.65 7.47
C ILE A 92 3.89 -5.58 6.71
N GLY A 93 2.63 -5.39 7.04
CA GLY A 93 1.76 -4.42 6.41
C GLY A 93 0.89 -3.72 7.43
N VAL A 94 0.44 -2.52 7.10
CA VAL A 94 -0.48 -1.74 7.93
C VAL A 94 -1.44 -0.95 7.05
N ALA A 95 -2.70 -0.88 7.45
CA ALA A 95 -3.71 0.00 6.86
C ALA A 95 -4.52 0.63 7.98
N ALA A 96 -5.04 1.83 7.75
CA ALA A 96 -5.86 2.55 8.70
C ALA A 96 -7.12 3.08 8.00
N CYS A 97 -8.28 2.82 8.56
CA CYS A 97 -9.56 3.34 8.10
C CYS A 97 -10.66 3.09 9.14
N ASP A 98 -11.69 3.91 9.10
CA ASP A 98 -12.88 3.79 9.94
C ASP A 98 -13.74 2.60 9.45
N ILE A 99 -13.48 1.41 9.99
CA ILE A 99 -14.21 0.18 9.63
C ILE A 99 -15.52 0.06 10.40
N ASP A 100 -15.65 0.76 11.52
CA ASP A 100 -16.79 0.64 12.39
C ASP A 100 -17.76 1.83 12.32
N SER A 101 -17.40 2.86 11.56
CA SER A 101 -18.17 4.08 11.30
C SER A 101 -18.42 4.91 12.56
N ASP A 102 -17.43 5.00 13.45
CA ASP A 102 -17.48 5.85 14.64
C ASP A 102 -16.76 7.20 14.45
N GLY A 103 -16.11 7.38 13.29
CA GLY A 103 -15.43 8.61 12.90
C GLY A 103 -13.93 8.62 13.21
N TYR A 104 -13.39 7.51 13.72
CA TYR A 104 -11.97 7.30 13.98
C TYR A 104 -11.43 6.11 13.20
N GLU A 105 -10.14 6.15 12.81
CA GLU A 105 -9.56 5.07 12.04
C GLU A 105 -9.14 3.93 12.97
N GLU A 106 -9.59 2.71 12.69
CA GLU A 106 -8.96 1.50 13.20
C GLU A 106 -7.69 1.19 12.41
N ILE A 107 -6.70 0.61 13.10
CA ILE A 107 -5.42 0.25 12.51
C ILE A 107 -5.31 -1.26 12.40
N TYR A 108 -5.23 -1.75 11.16
CA TYR A 108 -5.00 -3.15 10.87
C TYR A 108 -3.50 -3.43 10.74
N PHE A 109 -2.97 -4.28 11.61
CA PHE A 109 -1.61 -4.79 11.55
C PHE A 109 -1.61 -6.20 10.94
N LEU A 110 -1.05 -6.29 9.74
CA LEU A 110 -0.89 -7.54 9.01
C LEU A 110 0.37 -8.24 9.48
N ASN A 111 0.22 -9.34 10.19
CA ASN A 111 1.32 -10.10 10.77
C ASN A 111 1.75 -11.26 9.87
N THR A 112 3.05 -11.64 9.94
CA THR A 112 3.58 -12.80 9.26
C THR A 112 4.87 -13.30 9.93
N ASP A 113 4.85 -14.51 10.42
CA ASP A 113 6.02 -15.18 11.00
C ASP A 113 6.49 -16.37 10.15
N THR A 114 5.90 -16.52 8.96
CA THR A 114 6.25 -17.54 7.97
C THR A 114 6.23 -16.97 6.55
N TYR A 115 6.90 -17.66 5.63
CA TYR A 115 6.94 -17.24 4.24
C TYR A 115 5.59 -17.40 3.52
N SER A 116 4.86 -18.49 3.79
CA SER A 116 3.56 -18.79 3.14
C SER A 116 2.74 -19.75 3.99
N GLY A 117 1.44 -19.80 3.74
CA GLY A 117 0.53 -20.70 4.42
C GLY A 117 0.25 -20.29 5.86
N GLU A 118 0.08 -21.27 6.75
CA GLU A 118 -0.32 -21.02 8.14
C GLU A 118 0.78 -20.35 8.96
N LYS A 119 0.39 -19.33 9.73
CA LYS A 119 1.23 -18.56 10.64
C LYS A 119 0.78 -18.75 12.11
N LYS A 120 1.70 -18.48 13.04
CA LYS A 120 1.45 -18.64 14.48
C LYS A 120 0.62 -17.50 15.07
N TYR A 121 0.89 -16.25 14.66
CA TYR A 121 0.25 -15.06 15.20
C TYR A 121 -0.79 -14.53 14.21
N SER A 122 -2.04 -14.34 14.69
CA SER A 122 -3.07 -13.68 13.90
C SER A 122 -2.74 -12.21 13.67
N ASP A 123 -3.45 -11.61 12.72
CA ASP A 123 -3.44 -10.15 12.55
C ASP A 123 -4.12 -9.45 13.73
N ARG A 124 -3.92 -8.14 13.84
CA ARG A 124 -4.58 -7.30 14.82
C ARG A 124 -5.38 -6.20 14.15
N LEU A 125 -6.48 -5.84 14.79
CA LEU A 125 -7.29 -4.68 14.41
C LEU A 125 -7.45 -3.80 15.65
N ILE A 126 -6.65 -2.76 15.72
CA ILE A 126 -6.53 -1.89 16.89
C ILE A 126 -7.48 -0.70 16.76
N ASP A 127 -8.30 -0.52 17.76
CA ASP A 127 -9.25 0.56 17.94
C ASP A 127 -8.86 1.38 19.18
N LEU A 128 -9.05 2.70 19.14
CA LEU A 128 -8.81 3.59 20.27
C LEU A 128 -10.13 4.04 20.89
N LYS A 129 -10.37 3.66 22.14
CA LYS A 129 -11.53 4.11 22.92
C LYS A 129 -11.11 4.66 24.27
N ASN A 130 -11.52 5.89 24.57
CA ASN A 130 -11.23 6.53 25.88
C ASN A 130 -9.73 6.47 26.21
N THR A 131 -8.85 6.84 25.27
CA THR A 131 -7.38 6.82 25.39
C THR A 131 -6.74 5.43 25.60
N LYS A 132 -7.48 4.34 25.36
CA LYS A 132 -6.98 2.97 25.47
C LYS A 132 -7.09 2.24 24.13
N PHE A 133 -6.06 1.47 23.79
CA PHE A 133 -6.06 0.62 22.62
C PHE A 133 -6.72 -0.74 22.91
N PHE A 134 -7.62 -1.14 22.03
CA PHE A 134 -8.30 -2.41 22.06
C PHE A 134 -8.03 -3.16 20.75
N ASP A 135 -7.69 -4.43 20.85
CA ASP A 135 -7.70 -5.29 19.68
C ASP A 135 -9.10 -5.85 19.48
N LEU A 136 -9.76 -5.45 18.40
CA LEU A 136 -11.12 -5.92 18.09
C LEU A 136 -11.17 -7.42 17.83
N PHE A 137 -10.06 -8.03 17.37
CA PHE A 137 -9.97 -9.48 17.17
C PHE A 137 -9.84 -10.27 18.49
N GLU A 138 -9.46 -9.67 19.61
CA GLU A 138 -9.50 -10.31 20.92
C GLU A 138 -10.94 -10.49 21.43
N GLN A 139 -11.92 -9.75 20.88
CA GLN A 139 -13.32 -9.91 21.28
C GLN A 139 -13.86 -11.26 20.83
N LYS A 140 -14.46 -12.04 21.74
CA LYS A 140 -14.99 -13.39 21.49
C LYS A 140 -15.87 -13.48 20.23
N LYS A 141 -16.65 -12.43 19.94
CA LYS A 141 -17.55 -12.38 18.78
C LYS A 141 -16.83 -12.34 17.41
N ASN A 142 -15.54 -11.97 17.38
CA ASN A 142 -14.72 -11.79 16.15
C ASN A 142 -13.69 -12.91 15.98
N GLN A 143 -13.50 -13.80 16.95
CA GLN A 143 -12.42 -14.81 16.94
C GLN A 143 -12.56 -15.88 15.85
N LEU A 144 -13.75 -16.06 15.28
CA LEU A 144 -13.95 -17.02 14.17
C LEU A 144 -13.41 -16.53 12.83
N ASP A 145 -13.15 -15.23 12.71
CA ASP A 145 -12.72 -14.59 11.47
C ASP A 145 -11.23 -14.18 11.50
N LEU A 146 -10.44 -14.68 12.46
CA LEU A 146 -9.01 -14.40 12.57
C LEU A 146 -8.24 -14.87 11.33
N ASN A 147 -7.26 -14.08 10.89
CA ASN A 147 -6.36 -14.45 9.81
C ASN A 147 -5.11 -15.15 10.33
N PHE A 148 -5.03 -16.45 10.13
CA PHE A 148 -3.84 -17.27 10.40
C PHE A 148 -3.07 -17.64 9.12
N THR A 149 -3.28 -16.92 8.02
CA THR A 149 -2.50 -17.08 6.80
C THR A 149 -1.45 -15.99 6.69
N ALA A 150 -0.25 -16.34 6.24
CA ALA A 150 0.82 -15.39 5.99
C ALA A 150 0.38 -14.28 5.04
N GLY A 151 0.25 -13.06 5.55
CA GLY A 151 -0.12 -11.89 4.76
C GLY A 151 1.09 -11.20 4.13
N ARG A 152 0.84 -10.37 3.11
CA ARG A 152 1.89 -9.59 2.44
C ARG A 152 1.51 -8.13 2.23
N SER A 153 0.26 -7.84 1.94
CA SER A 153 -0.22 -6.49 1.71
C SER A 153 -1.67 -6.35 2.16
N VAL A 154 -2.04 -5.14 2.55
CA VAL A 154 -3.36 -4.81 3.07
C VAL A 154 -3.77 -3.43 2.57
N VAL A 155 -5.05 -3.26 2.26
CA VAL A 155 -5.60 -1.97 1.80
C VAL A 155 -7.04 -1.78 2.28
N CYS A 156 -7.40 -0.54 2.62
CA CYS A 156 -8.77 -0.15 2.91
C CYS A 156 -9.56 0.12 1.63
N VAL A 157 -10.82 -0.30 1.60
CA VAL A 157 -11.69 -0.18 0.44
C VAL A 157 -13.09 0.22 0.86
N ASP A 158 -13.55 1.41 0.44
CA ASP A 158 -14.97 1.77 0.50
C ASP A 158 -15.65 1.23 -0.78
N ARG A 159 -16.14 -0.01 -0.73
CA ARG A 159 -16.70 -0.68 -1.91
C ARG A 159 -18.03 -0.10 -2.38
N ASN A 160 -18.74 0.63 -1.53
CA ASN A 160 -20.05 1.19 -1.83
C ASN A 160 -20.02 2.71 -2.05
N GLY A 161 -18.87 3.37 -1.84
CA GLY A 161 -18.76 4.84 -1.94
C GLY A 161 -19.57 5.59 -0.87
N ASN A 162 -19.74 5.01 0.31
CA ASN A 162 -20.62 5.55 1.35
C ASN A 162 -19.91 5.85 2.68
N GLY A 163 -18.56 5.86 2.67
CA GLY A 163 -17.74 6.13 3.86
C GLY A 163 -17.58 4.94 4.81
N LYS A 164 -18.11 3.76 4.45
CA LYS A 164 -17.93 2.53 5.24
C LYS A 164 -16.85 1.67 4.60
N TYR A 165 -15.77 1.56 5.31
CA TYR A 165 -14.59 0.85 4.81
C TYR A 165 -14.64 -0.64 5.12
N GLY A 166 -14.09 -1.43 4.21
CA GLY A 166 -13.63 -2.79 4.44
C GLY A 166 -12.11 -2.85 4.29
N ILE A 167 -11.51 -3.94 4.74
CA ILE A 167 -10.06 -4.17 4.69
C ILE A 167 -9.80 -5.42 3.86
N TYR A 168 -9.18 -5.24 2.68
CA TYR A 168 -8.72 -6.34 1.85
C TYR A 168 -7.31 -6.75 2.25
N VAL A 169 -7.11 -8.06 2.47
CA VAL A 169 -5.83 -8.66 2.89
C VAL A 169 -5.35 -9.63 1.82
N ALA A 170 -4.21 -9.33 1.21
CA ALA A 170 -3.54 -10.21 0.27
C ALA A 170 -2.67 -11.21 1.03
N ASN A 171 -3.15 -12.46 1.13
CA ASN A 171 -2.46 -13.57 1.76
C ASN A 171 -1.60 -14.33 0.74
N TYR A 172 -0.58 -15.02 1.22
CA TYR A 172 0.31 -15.87 0.42
C TYR A 172 0.15 -17.34 0.82
N GLY A 173 -0.36 -18.15 -0.13
CA GLY A 173 -0.56 -19.59 0.08
C GLY A 173 -1.79 -19.95 0.92
N GLY A 174 -2.77 -19.06 0.96
CA GLY A 174 -4.07 -19.26 1.56
C GLY A 174 -5.07 -18.22 1.07
N PRO A 175 -6.34 -18.29 1.49
CA PRO A 175 -7.38 -17.42 0.99
C PRO A 175 -7.13 -15.96 1.40
N THR A 176 -7.34 -15.05 0.46
CA THR A 176 -7.43 -13.62 0.74
C THR A 176 -8.62 -13.31 1.65
N ARG A 177 -8.58 -12.20 2.37
CA ARG A 177 -9.65 -11.80 3.28
C ARG A 177 -10.22 -10.45 2.88
N PHE A 178 -11.50 -10.23 3.26
CA PHE A 178 -12.13 -8.93 3.18
C PHE A 178 -12.98 -8.68 4.43
N TYR A 179 -12.44 -7.89 5.34
CA TYR A 179 -13.09 -7.61 6.61
C TYR A 179 -14.01 -6.41 6.52
N GLU A 180 -15.23 -6.55 7.03
CA GLU A 180 -16.16 -5.45 7.27
C GLU A 180 -16.84 -5.60 8.62
N LYS A 181 -17.34 -4.50 9.18
CA LYS A 181 -18.27 -4.55 10.31
C LYS A 181 -19.66 -4.96 9.82
N PHE A 182 -20.07 -6.15 10.16
CA PHE A 182 -21.37 -6.72 9.79
C PHE A 182 -22.12 -7.19 11.01
N LYS A 183 -23.35 -6.68 11.23
CA LYS A 183 -24.20 -7.00 12.40
C LYS A 183 -23.45 -6.89 13.73
N GLY A 184 -22.65 -5.82 13.91
CA GLY A 184 -21.91 -5.54 15.14
C GLY A 184 -20.66 -6.41 15.37
N LYS A 185 -20.19 -7.13 14.36
CA LYS A 185 -18.97 -7.97 14.39
C LYS A 185 -18.05 -7.60 13.25
N ILE A 186 -16.76 -7.77 13.43
CA ILE A 186 -15.80 -7.78 12.33
C ILE A 186 -15.88 -9.18 11.70
N LYS A 187 -16.17 -9.23 10.41
CA LYS A 187 -16.40 -10.49 9.70
C LYS A 187 -15.63 -10.53 8.39
N ASP A 188 -15.02 -11.66 8.08
CA ASP A 188 -14.50 -11.92 6.74
C ASP A 188 -15.67 -12.19 5.78
N ARG A 189 -15.74 -11.37 4.73
CA ARG A 189 -16.78 -11.43 3.70
C ARG A 189 -16.21 -11.59 2.30
N ALA A 190 -14.95 -12.00 2.17
CA ALA A 190 -14.28 -12.11 0.89
C ALA A 190 -15.07 -12.98 -0.10
N ALA A 191 -15.60 -14.13 0.35
CA ALA A 191 -16.39 -15.03 -0.48
C ALA A 191 -17.71 -14.39 -0.97
N GLU A 192 -18.34 -13.54 -0.16
CA GLU A 192 -19.57 -12.86 -0.54
C GLU A 192 -19.36 -11.86 -1.67
N PHE A 193 -18.14 -11.32 -1.80
CA PHE A 193 -17.81 -10.25 -2.75
C PHE A 193 -16.87 -10.69 -3.87
N GLY A 194 -16.61 -11.99 -4.03
CA GLY A 194 -15.78 -12.53 -5.13
C GLY A 194 -14.28 -12.33 -4.93
N LEU A 195 -13.83 -12.07 -3.70
CA LEU A 195 -12.45 -11.77 -3.34
C LEU A 195 -11.69 -12.94 -2.70
N ASP A 196 -12.30 -14.09 -2.42
CA ASP A 196 -11.70 -15.23 -1.71
C ASP A 196 -10.84 -16.09 -2.64
N LYS A 197 -9.63 -15.64 -2.94
CA LYS A 197 -8.70 -16.37 -3.80
C LYS A 197 -7.51 -16.91 -3.01
N ILE A 198 -7.07 -18.12 -3.36
CA ILE A 198 -5.80 -18.66 -2.87
C ILE A 198 -4.72 -18.27 -3.87
N THR A 199 -3.79 -17.44 -3.46
CA THR A 199 -2.83 -16.81 -4.37
C THR A 199 -1.44 -16.69 -3.76
N GLY A 200 -0.49 -16.29 -4.60
CA GLY A 200 0.80 -15.74 -4.16
C GLY A 200 0.73 -14.24 -3.90
N GLY A 201 -0.30 -13.76 -3.20
CA GLY A 201 -0.54 -12.33 -3.01
C GLY A 201 0.65 -11.60 -2.41
N ARG A 202 1.10 -10.52 -3.08
CA ARG A 202 2.30 -9.76 -2.68
C ARG A 202 2.04 -8.29 -2.44
N SER A 203 1.36 -7.66 -3.36
CA SER A 203 1.09 -6.23 -3.26
C SER A 203 -0.31 -5.93 -3.75
N VAL A 204 -0.95 -4.98 -3.11
CA VAL A 204 -2.30 -4.57 -3.46
C VAL A 204 -2.42 -3.05 -3.40
N VAL A 205 -3.15 -2.50 -4.36
CA VAL A 205 -3.57 -1.10 -4.38
C VAL A 205 -5.04 -1.01 -4.72
N ALA A 206 -5.74 -0.02 -4.19
CA ALA A 206 -7.13 0.26 -4.47
C ALA A 206 -7.32 1.71 -4.90
N GLY A 207 -8.23 1.95 -5.83
CA GLY A 207 -8.50 3.30 -6.34
C GLY A 207 -9.51 3.28 -7.49
N HIS A 208 -9.80 4.45 -8.05
CA HIS A 208 -10.69 4.62 -9.20
C HIS A 208 -9.98 4.20 -10.51
N ILE A 209 -9.69 2.89 -10.66
CA ILE A 209 -8.87 2.38 -11.76
C ILE A 209 -9.68 2.29 -13.05
N LEU A 210 -10.85 1.64 -13.01
CA LEU A 210 -11.68 1.37 -14.19
C LEU A 210 -12.93 2.25 -14.25
N SER A 211 -13.42 2.70 -13.09
CA SER A 211 -14.68 3.43 -12.95
C SER A 211 -14.61 4.43 -11.80
N ASN A 212 -15.75 5.02 -11.46
CA ASN A 212 -15.90 5.89 -10.28
C ASN A 212 -16.02 5.10 -8.97
N ASN A 213 -16.05 3.77 -9.02
CA ASN A 213 -15.98 2.93 -7.83
C ASN A 213 -14.53 2.62 -7.49
N ILE A 214 -14.28 2.19 -6.25
CA ILE A 214 -12.95 1.73 -5.84
C ILE A 214 -12.75 0.30 -6.34
N ASP A 215 -11.86 0.14 -7.31
CA ASP A 215 -11.37 -1.14 -7.83
C ASP A 215 -10.11 -1.57 -7.09
N ILE A 216 -9.70 -2.84 -7.23
CA ILE A 216 -8.50 -3.38 -6.59
C ILE A 216 -7.59 -3.98 -7.66
N PHE A 217 -6.30 -3.61 -7.65
CA PHE A 217 -5.27 -4.33 -8.37
C PHE A 217 -4.38 -5.08 -7.39
N ALA A 218 -4.23 -6.40 -7.60
CA ALA A 218 -3.41 -7.27 -6.76
C ALA A 218 -2.34 -7.96 -7.59
N ALA A 219 -1.08 -7.66 -7.32
CA ALA A 219 0.06 -8.32 -7.92
C ALA A 219 0.42 -9.58 -7.14
N ASN A 220 0.66 -10.66 -7.86
CA ASN A 220 0.95 -11.97 -7.31
C ASN A 220 2.37 -12.43 -7.65
N GLU A 221 2.96 -13.20 -6.74
CA GLU A 221 4.14 -14.00 -7.00
C GLU A 221 3.69 -15.41 -7.39
N ARG A 222 4.29 -15.96 -8.46
CA ARG A 222 3.95 -17.30 -8.98
C ARG A 222 2.49 -17.45 -9.37
N GLY A 223 1.97 -16.50 -10.11
CA GLY A 223 0.61 -16.53 -10.61
C GLY A 223 0.21 -15.23 -11.27
N VAL A 224 -0.96 -15.23 -11.90
CA VAL A 224 -1.48 -14.05 -12.59
C VAL A 224 -1.85 -12.96 -11.61
N ASN A 225 -1.72 -11.71 -12.03
CA ASN A 225 -2.27 -10.57 -11.31
C ASN A 225 -3.80 -10.55 -11.42
N PHE A 226 -4.47 -9.97 -10.43
CA PHE A 226 -5.91 -9.69 -10.48
C PHE A 226 -6.17 -8.20 -10.65
N LEU A 227 -7.20 -7.90 -11.43
CA LEU A 227 -7.82 -6.57 -11.51
C LEU A 227 -9.29 -6.74 -11.19
N TYR A 228 -9.66 -6.49 -9.97
CA TYR A 228 -11.03 -6.61 -9.50
C TYR A 228 -11.80 -5.32 -9.79
N LYS A 229 -12.70 -5.38 -10.78
CA LYS A 229 -13.65 -4.32 -11.06
C LYS A 229 -14.78 -4.37 -10.05
N ASN A 230 -15.04 -3.26 -9.40
CA ASN A 230 -16.15 -3.10 -8.47
C ASN A 230 -17.44 -2.73 -9.22
N VAL A 231 -18.42 -3.60 -9.13
CA VAL A 231 -19.77 -3.36 -9.67
C VAL A 231 -20.76 -3.47 -8.51
N ASP A 232 -21.28 -2.33 -8.07
CA ASP A 232 -22.24 -2.24 -6.96
C ASP A 232 -21.79 -2.97 -5.69
N GLY A 233 -20.48 -2.86 -5.34
CA GLY A 233 -19.89 -3.45 -4.15
C GLY A 233 -19.51 -4.93 -4.27
N VAL A 234 -19.68 -5.55 -5.43
CA VAL A 234 -19.20 -6.92 -5.74
C VAL A 234 -18.04 -6.83 -6.73
N PHE A 235 -17.02 -7.62 -6.53
CA PHE A 235 -15.78 -7.57 -7.31
C PHE A 235 -15.70 -8.70 -8.33
N TYR A 236 -15.35 -8.35 -9.55
CA TYR A 236 -15.15 -9.29 -10.66
C TYR A 236 -13.73 -9.15 -11.19
N ASP A 237 -13.01 -10.26 -11.25
CA ASP A 237 -11.69 -10.25 -11.87
C ASP A 237 -11.80 -10.08 -13.38
N VAL A 238 -11.23 -8.98 -13.87
CA VAL A 238 -11.24 -8.61 -15.29
C VAL A 238 -9.82 -8.50 -15.88
N ALA A 239 -8.79 -8.94 -15.14
CA ALA A 239 -7.38 -8.76 -15.51
C ALA A 239 -7.06 -9.28 -16.91
N SER A 240 -7.65 -10.41 -17.31
CA SER A 240 -7.46 -11.00 -18.64
C SER A 240 -7.95 -10.08 -19.75
N GLY A 241 -9.16 -9.53 -19.61
CA GLY A 241 -9.75 -8.61 -20.61
C GLY A 241 -9.04 -7.24 -20.69
N TYR A 242 -8.30 -6.89 -19.65
CA TYR A 242 -7.60 -5.62 -19.56
C TYR A 242 -6.08 -5.70 -19.78
N ASN A 243 -5.53 -6.88 -20.13
CA ASN A 243 -4.11 -7.12 -20.45
C ASN A 243 -3.14 -6.78 -19.28
N VAL A 244 -3.52 -7.13 -18.04
CA VAL A 244 -2.67 -6.90 -16.87
C VAL A 244 -2.34 -8.17 -16.08
N LEU A 245 -2.54 -9.35 -16.69
CA LEU A 245 -2.31 -10.66 -16.05
C LEU A 245 -0.86 -10.86 -15.59
N ASP A 246 0.12 -10.47 -16.40
CA ASP A 246 1.56 -10.64 -16.19
C ASP A 246 1.95 -12.03 -15.61
N PRO A 247 1.64 -13.13 -16.29
CA PRO A 247 1.60 -14.48 -15.69
C PRO A 247 2.97 -15.09 -15.40
N TYR A 248 4.04 -14.52 -15.95
CA TYR A 248 5.40 -15.06 -15.85
C TYR A 248 6.29 -14.29 -14.89
N GLU A 249 5.79 -13.20 -14.35
CA GLU A 249 6.56 -12.33 -13.46
C GLU A 249 6.18 -12.56 -11.98
N ASN A 250 7.06 -12.09 -11.11
CA ASN A 250 6.88 -12.21 -9.67
C ASN A 250 6.59 -10.83 -9.07
N GLY A 251 5.32 -10.42 -9.04
CA GLY A 251 4.90 -9.12 -8.53
C GLY A 251 5.33 -8.89 -7.08
N ARG A 252 5.83 -7.68 -6.78
CA ARG A 252 6.32 -7.32 -5.44
C ARG A 252 5.78 -6.01 -4.92
N GLY A 253 5.74 -4.99 -5.74
CA GLY A 253 5.28 -3.66 -5.37
C GLY A 253 4.34 -3.10 -6.41
N THR A 254 3.31 -2.37 -5.99
CA THR A 254 2.34 -1.76 -6.89
C THR A 254 2.11 -0.31 -6.50
N ALA A 255 1.82 0.52 -7.51
CA ALA A 255 1.38 1.89 -7.31
C ALA A 255 0.35 2.28 -8.38
N LEU A 256 -0.49 3.24 -8.04
CA LEU A 256 -1.37 3.93 -8.98
C LEU A 256 -0.86 5.35 -9.18
N SER A 257 -0.79 5.80 -10.45
CA SER A 257 -0.35 7.14 -10.78
C SER A 257 -0.93 7.58 -12.11
N ASP A 258 -1.27 8.84 -12.26
CA ASP A 258 -1.55 9.43 -13.58
C ASP A 258 -0.24 9.83 -14.25
N ILE A 259 0.45 8.85 -14.87
CA ILE A 259 1.79 9.02 -15.43
C ILE A 259 1.80 10.01 -16.60
N LEU A 260 0.71 10.06 -17.37
CA LEU A 260 0.60 10.88 -18.57
C LEU A 260 -0.25 12.14 -18.38
N TYR A 261 -0.59 12.51 -17.15
CA TYR A 261 -1.38 13.70 -16.80
C TYR A 261 -2.73 13.77 -17.54
N ARG A 262 -3.49 12.68 -17.55
CA ARG A 262 -4.74 12.53 -18.29
C ARG A 262 -5.98 12.50 -17.39
N GLY A 263 -5.83 12.61 -16.07
CA GLY A 263 -6.89 12.40 -15.08
C GLY A 263 -7.32 10.93 -14.97
N GLN A 264 -6.44 9.98 -15.31
CA GLN A 264 -6.69 8.54 -15.26
C GLN A 264 -5.55 7.83 -14.55
N LEU A 265 -5.90 6.84 -13.71
CA LEU A 265 -4.89 6.06 -13.00
C LEU A 265 -4.31 4.98 -13.91
N ASP A 266 -3.00 4.99 -14.02
CA ASP A 266 -2.16 3.95 -14.60
C ASP A 266 -1.66 3.04 -13.47
N ILE A 267 -1.25 1.80 -13.81
CA ILE A 267 -0.75 0.83 -12.84
C ILE A 267 0.74 0.63 -13.05
N VAL A 268 1.52 0.78 -11.97
CA VAL A 268 2.93 0.40 -11.95
C VAL A 268 3.05 -0.87 -11.11
N SER A 269 3.68 -1.90 -11.67
CA SER A 269 3.97 -3.16 -10.98
C SER A 269 5.46 -3.46 -11.01
N GLY A 270 6.08 -3.45 -9.83
CA GLY A 270 7.47 -3.86 -9.66
C GLY A 270 7.55 -5.37 -9.48
N ASN A 271 8.45 -6.02 -10.22
CA ASN A 271 8.69 -7.47 -10.17
C ASN A 271 10.03 -7.76 -9.48
N TRP A 272 10.14 -8.89 -8.80
CA TRP A 272 11.33 -9.22 -8.03
C TRP A 272 12.50 -9.66 -8.91
N ASP A 273 12.20 -10.52 -9.88
CA ASP A 273 13.17 -11.13 -10.77
C ASP A 273 12.56 -11.15 -12.18
N GLY A 274 12.70 -10.02 -12.86
CA GLY A 274 12.09 -9.81 -14.17
C GLY A 274 11.76 -8.34 -14.43
N GLU A 275 11.13 -8.09 -15.55
CA GLU A 275 10.80 -6.74 -15.99
C GLU A 275 9.69 -6.10 -15.15
N HIS A 276 9.89 -4.89 -14.71
CA HIS A 276 8.82 -4.08 -14.13
C HIS A 276 7.80 -3.70 -15.19
N ARG A 277 6.55 -3.46 -14.79
CA ARG A 277 5.47 -3.12 -15.71
C ARG A 277 4.95 -1.71 -15.46
N ILE A 278 4.67 -1.02 -16.57
CA ILE A 278 3.98 0.26 -16.59
C ILE A 278 2.76 0.09 -17.49
N PHE A 279 1.64 -0.23 -16.89
CA PHE A 279 0.37 -0.43 -17.59
C PHE A 279 -0.36 0.91 -17.71
N ILE A 280 -0.34 1.49 -18.90
CA ILE A 280 -1.02 2.75 -19.22
C ILE A 280 -2.47 2.46 -19.63
N LYS A 281 -3.42 3.06 -18.92
CA LYS A 281 -4.83 2.92 -19.19
C LYS A 281 -5.21 3.42 -20.58
N LYS A 282 -5.99 2.63 -21.30
CA LYS A 282 -6.70 2.96 -22.54
C LYS A 282 -8.21 2.82 -22.29
N GLU A 283 -9.04 3.15 -23.26
CA GLU A 283 -10.50 3.11 -23.09
C GLU A 283 -11.00 1.79 -22.48
N ASN A 284 -10.60 0.64 -23.06
CA ASN A 284 -11.09 -0.68 -22.67
C ASN A 284 -9.97 -1.68 -22.30
N SER A 285 -8.74 -1.22 -22.05
CA SER A 285 -7.60 -2.09 -21.74
C SER A 285 -6.45 -1.31 -21.13
N PHE A 286 -5.35 -1.98 -20.83
CA PHE A 286 -4.06 -1.35 -20.56
C PHE A 286 -3.05 -1.71 -21.64
N LYS A 287 -2.16 -0.76 -21.93
CA LYS A 287 -0.97 -0.98 -22.76
C LYS A 287 0.25 -0.99 -21.86
N ASP A 288 1.01 -2.06 -21.92
CA ASP A 288 2.31 -2.12 -21.26
C ASP A 288 3.32 -1.26 -22.03
N LEU A 289 3.89 -0.26 -21.38
CA LEU A 289 4.93 0.60 -21.94
C LEU A 289 6.36 0.16 -21.56
N SER A 290 6.53 -0.77 -20.63
CA SER A 290 7.85 -1.25 -20.20
C SER A 290 8.63 -1.93 -21.33
N LEU A 291 7.94 -2.44 -22.35
CA LEU A 291 8.54 -3.05 -23.55
C LEU A 291 8.96 -2.05 -24.63
N ILE A 292 8.71 -0.76 -24.43
CA ILE A 292 9.14 0.27 -25.36
C ILE A 292 10.56 0.66 -24.96
N HIS A 293 11.56 0.09 -25.63
CA HIS A 293 12.92 0.62 -25.57
C HIS A 293 12.90 2.07 -26.08
N ILE A 294 13.15 2.99 -25.17
CA ILE A 294 13.37 4.41 -25.49
C ILE A 294 14.81 4.56 -25.96
#